data_49b150eeb2832efca472f986557a7143
#
_entry.id   49b150eeb2832efca472f986557a7143
#
_cell.length_a   1.000
_cell.length_b   1.000
_cell.length_c   1.000
_cell.angle_alpha   90.00
_cell.angle_beta   90.00
_cell.angle_gamma   90.00
#
_symmetry.space_group_name_H-M   'P 1'
#
loop_
_entity.id
_entity.type
_entity.pdbx_description
1 polymer ?
#
loop_
_entity_poly.entity_id
_entity_poly.type
_entity_poly.pdbx_seq_one_letter_code
_entity_poly.pdbx_strand_id
1 'polypeptide(L)'
;MRPKVLKWEVIILCVILFFPGISLDAQEVRQDDIYEIRQSSFLRYGFDTLSVHTPHRFIHRLGVEVRPQYVFPTNPFLQGENERWQPIQTSFAAHLKYSFQFRPNTCADRIYGGAYQGFGLSATTFGDKKQLGDPISFYVFQGARIARFNPCLSLNYEWNFGLSAGWKPYDNDYNSYNGAVGSRMNAYINAGVYINWAFSRYFDLIVGGDFTHFSNGNTKFPNAGINTAGAKIGLVYNFNRTEEDLSKSLYQPVTTRFPRHISYDVVLFGSWRRKGVWVGEKQIASPNAYPVAGFNFAPMYNLGYKFRVGASLDGVYDGSANVYREDVIVEYGSSSSKREFLKPGIQHQLALGLSGRAEYVMPYFTIGVGMGANVLSRGDMRGFYQILALKIAVTRSSFLHIGYNLQNFQTPNYLMLGLGFRFHNKYPKVRH
;
A
#
# COMPACT_ATOMS: atom_id res chain seq x y z
N MET A 1 1.39 37.44 -2.57
CA MET A 1 0.68 36.40 -3.38
C MET A 1 0.01 35.41 -2.44
N ARG A 2 -1.30 35.29 -2.48
CA ARG A 2 -2.07 34.38 -1.60
C ARG A 2 -1.83 32.92 -2.03
N PRO A 3 -1.58 31.96 -1.13
CA PRO A 3 -1.46 30.57 -1.50
C PRO A 3 -2.81 30.06 -2.01
N LYS A 4 -2.82 29.49 -3.23
CA LYS A 4 -4.00 28.78 -3.75
C LYS A 4 -4.23 27.55 -2.87
N VAL A 5 -5.27 27.60 -2.08
CA VAL A 5 -5.82 26.46 -1.34
C VAL A 5 -6.22 25.41 -2.36
N LEU A 6 -5.67 24.21 -2.24
CA LEU A 6 -6.06 23.06 -3.04
C LEU A 6 -7.56 22.81 -2.75
N LYS A 7 -8.42 23.02 -3.75
CA LYS A 7 -9.86 22.93 -3.56
C LYS A 7 -10.25 21.49 -3.16
N TRP A 8 -11.14 21.37 -2.21
CA TRP A 8 -11.74 20.11 -1.74
C TRP A 8 -12.29 19.23 -2.86
N GLU A 9 -12.62 19.80 -3.99
CA GLU A 9 -13.07 19.13 -5.22
C GLU A 9 -12.05 18.10 -5.75
N VAL A 10 -10.74 18.34 -5.60
CA VAL A 10 -9.69 17.40 -6.04
C VAL A 10 -9.61 16.19 -5.11
N ILE A 11 -9.85 16.39 -3.82
CA ILE A 11 -9.85 15.31 -2.82
C ILE A 11 -11.08 14.42 -3.01
N ILE A 12 -12.24 15.02 -3.27
CA ILE A 12 -13.49 14.30 -3.57
C ILE A 12 -13.38 13.54 -4.89
N LEU A 13 -12.77 14.13 -5.92
CA LEU A 13 -12.54 13.48 -7.21
C LEU A 13 -11.57 12.28 -7.08
N CYS A 14 -10.53 12.39 -6.25
CA CYS A 14 -9.66 11.26 -5.95
C CYS A 14 -10.42 10.13 -5.21
N VAL A 15 -11.28 10.46 -4.27
CA VAL A 15 -12.11 9.47 -3.56
C VAL A 15 -13.09 8.78 -4.51
N ILE A 16 -13.72 9.52 -5.43
CA ILE A 16 -14.65 8.97 -6.43
C ILE A 16 -13.90 8.14 -7.49
N LEU A 17 -12.69 8.53 -7.88
CA LEU A 17 -11.88 7.78 -8.85
C LEU A 17 -11.26 6.51 -8.23
N PHE A 18 -11.05 6.46 -6.91
CA PHE A 18 -10.56 5.26 -6.23
C PHE A 18 -11.66 4.24 -5.87
N PHE A 19 -12.94 4.63 -5.95
CA PHE A 19 -14.08 3.74 -5.67
C PHE A 19 -15.20 3.81 -6.75
N PRO A 20 -14.89 3.54 -8.04
CA PRO A 20 -15.96 3.39 -9.03
C PRO A 20 -16.56 1.98 -8.93
N GLY A 21 -17.31 1.70 -7.89
CA GLY A 21 -17.84 0.35 -7.76
C GLY A 21 -18.54 0.04 -6.44
N ILE A 22 -18.86 1.04 -5.64
CA ILE A 22 -19.98 0.92 -4.71
C ILE A 22 -21.27 1.19 -5.54
N SER A 23 -21.50 0.38 -6.56
CA SER A 23 -22.87 0.12 -6.94
C SER A 23 -23.45 -0.68 -5.78
N LEU A 24 -24.38 -0.08 -5.08
CA LEU A 24 -25.41 -0.79 -4.35
C LEU A 24 -26.20 -1.59 -5.39
N ASP A 25 -25.62 -2.69 -5.87
CA ASP A 25 -26.40 -3.75 -6.45
C ASP A 25 -27.21 -4.35 -5.30
N ALA A 26 -28.37 -3.72 -5.07
CA ALA A 26 -29.52 -4.42 -4.54
C ALA A 26 -29.82 -5.49 -5.59
N GLN A 27 -29.13 -6.65 -5.47
CA GLN A 27 -29.51 -7.83 -6.23
C GLN A 27 -30.93 -8.14 -5.79
N GLU A 28 -31.91 -7.89 -6.68
CA GLU A 28 -33.22 -8.49 -6.61
C GLU A 28 -33.02 -9.99 -6.32
N VAL A 29 -33.35 -10.38 -5.11
CA VAL A 29 -33.53 -11.78 -4.77
C VAL A 29 -34.65 -12.27 -5.68
N ARG A 30 -34.32 -13.11 -6.65
CA ARG A 30 -35.34 -13.70 -7.53
C ARG A 30 -36.42 -14.30 -6.65
N GLN A 31 -37.65 -13.95 -6.95
CA GLN A 31 -38.85 -14.39 -6.23
C GLN A 31 -38.96 -15.91 -6.17
N ASP A 32 -38.31 -16.60 -7.11
CA ASP A 32 -38.27 -18.06 -7.23
C ASP A 32 -37.49 -18.76 -6.09
N ASP A 33 -36.40 -18.12 -5.60
CA ASP A 33 -35.60 -18.66 -4.47
C ASP A 33 -36.37 -18.58 -3.13
N ILE A 34 -37.34 -17.68 -3.03
CA ILE A 34 -38.20 -17.54 -1.86
C ILE A 34 -39.31 -18.61 -1.84
N TYR A 35 -39.75 -19.07 -3.01
CA TYR A 35 -40.80 -20.10 -3.10
C TYR A 35 -40.31 -21.50 -2.71
N GLU A 36 -39.09 -21.90 -3.05
CA GLU A 36 -38.53 -23.20 -2.65
C GLU A 36 -38.28 -23.26 -1.11
N ILE A 37 -37.86 -22.20 -0.50
CA ILE A 37 -37.66 -22.13 0.95
C ILE A 37 -39.03 -22.18 1.68
N ARG A 38 -40.09 -21.60 1.09
CA ARG A 38 -41.43 -21.64 1.68
C ARG A 38 -42.09 -23.02 1.59
N GLN A 39 -41.83 -23.82 0.59
CA GLN A 39 -42.45 -25.18 0.49
C GLN A 39 -41.81 -26.20 1.41
N SER A 40 -40.54 -26.06 1.78
CA SER A 40 -39.89 -27.01 2.70
C SER A 40 -40.17 -26.76 4.19
N SER A 41 -40.73 -25.61 4.55
CA SER A 41 -41.00 -25.21 5.95
C SER A 41 -42.50 -25.26 6.34
N PHE A 42 -43.40 -25.75 5.44
CA PHE A 42 -44.86 -25.70 5.68
C PHE A 42 -45.43 -26.86 6.50
N LEU A 43 -44.59 -27.62 7.18
CA LEU A 43 -45.08 -28.64 8.12
C LEU A 43 -44.51 -28.40 9.53
N ARG A 44 -45.37 -27.75 10.37
CA ARG A 44 -45.37 -27.67 11.83
C ARG A 44 -44.76 -26.44 12.47
N TYR A 45 -45.64 -25.78 13.10
CA TYR A 45 -45.64 -24.86 14.25
C TYR A 45 -45.98 -23.39 13.96
N GLY A 46 -46.88 -22.93 14.79
CA GLY A 46 -47.59 -21.72 14.95
C GLY A 46 -46.90 -20.42 14.55
N PHE A 47 -47.73 -19.51 14.11
CA PHE A 47 -47.48 -18.14 13.78
C PHE A 47 -46.72 -17.39 14.88
N ASP A 48 -45.39 -17.39 14.79
CA ASP A 48 -44.58 -16.26 15.22
C ASP A 48 -43.97 -15.63 13.99
N THR A 49 -44.38 -14.42 13.68
CA THR A 49 -43.75 -13.55 12.71
C THR A 49 -42.37 -13.18 13.24
N LEU A 50 -41.42 -14.13 13.21
CA LEU A 50 -40.03 -13.84 13.32
C LEU A 50 -39.67 -13.04 12.07
N SER A 51 -39.57 -11.73 12.22
CA SER A 51 -38.86 -10.90 11.26
C SER A 51 -37.44 -11.47 11.15
N VAL A 52 -37.17 -12.26 10.09
CA VAL A 52 -35.83 -12.72 9.76
C VAL A 52 -35.06 -11.47 9.38
N HIS A 53 -34.46 -10.86 10.39
CA HIS A 53 -33.53 -9.76 10.18
C HIS A 53 -32.30 -10.40 9.52
N THR A 54 -32.20 -10.29 8.18
CA THR A 54 -31.00 -10.71 7.46
C THR A 54 -29.84 -9.89 8.01
N PRO A 55 -28.87 -10.51 8.68
CA PRO A 55 -27.80 -9.76 9.30
C PRO A 55 -27.03 -9.03 8.21
N HIS A 56 -26.70 -7.76 8.43
CA HIS A 56 -25.86 -6.99 7.52
C HIS A 56 -24.58 -7.78 7.18
N ARG A 57 -24.21 -7.77 5.89
CA ARG A 57 -23.08 -8.54 5.33
C ARG A 57 -21.75 -8.27 6.04
N PHE A 58 -21.56 -7.05 6.51
CA PHE A 58 -20.32 -6.59 7.14
C PHE A 58 -20.59 -6.02 8.53
N ILE A 59 -19.57 -6.08 9.38
CA ILE A 59 -19.47 -5.31 10.61
C ILE A 59 -18.74 -4.03 10.27
N HIS A 60 -19.39 -2.87 10.49
CA HIS A 60 -18.79 -1.56 10.30
C HIS A 60 -18.04 -1.14 11.57
N ARG A 61 -16.88 -0.54 11.43
CA ARG A 61 -15.96 -0.26 12.53
C ARG A 61 -15.39 1.15 12.42
N LEU A 62 -15.33 1.85 13.54
CA LEU A 62 -14.64 3.14 13.66
C LEU A 62 -13.57 3.01 14.74
N GLY A 63 -12.33 3.31 14.40
CA GLY A 63 -11.19 3.17 15.32
C GLY A 63 -10.46 4.47 15.53
N VAL A 64 -9.99 4.69 16.75
CA VAL A 64 -9.00 5.71 17.09
C VAL A 64 -7.75 5.03 17.61
N GLU A 65 -6.58 5.48 17.18
CA GLU A 65 -5.30 4.89 17.57
C GLU A 65 -4.28 5.97 17.86
N VAL A 66 -3.37 5.69 18.78
CA VAL A 66 -2.17 6.48 19.04
C VAL A 66 -0.94 5.59 18.88
N ARG A 67 0.12 6.17 18.31
CA ARG A 67 1.36 5.45 17.98
C ARG A 67 2.57 6.27 18.39
N PRO A 68 3.07 6.11 19.61
CA PRO A 68 4.41 6.56 19.98
C PRO A 68 5.46 5.68 19.30
N GLN A 69 6.41 6.29 18.59
CA GLN A 69 7.38 5.56 17.77
C GLN A 69 8.78 6.13 17.92
N TYR A 70 9.76 5.26 17.80
CA TYR A 70 11.17 5.59 17.64
C TYR A 70 11.49 5.86 16.18
N VAL A 71 12.24 6.91 15.89
CA VAL A 71 12.71 7.29 14.55
C VAL A 71 14.11 6.71 14.37
N PHE A 72 14.29 5.89 13.34
CA PHE A 72 15.62 5.33 13.03
C PHE A 72 16.54 6.38 12.44
N PRO A 73 17.76 6.55 12.97
CA PRO A 73 18.72 7.56 12.52
C PRO A 73 19.42 7.11 11.21
N THR A 74 18.67 7.01 10.12
CA THR A 74 19.13 6.46 8.83
C THR A 74 19.93 7.42 7.97
N ASN A 75 20.02 8.68 8.36
CA ASN A 75 20.80 9.71 7.64
C ASN A 75 21.33 10.78 8.63
N PRO A 76 22.35 11.57 8.23
CA PRO A 76 22.99 12.58 9.10
C PRO A 76 22.00 13.60 9.69
N PHE A 77 21.01 14.02 8.92
CA PHE A 77 19.99 14.97 9.38
C PHE A 77 19.21 14.44 10.61
N LEU A 78 18.79 13.16 10.58
CA LEU A 78 18.11 12.52 11.71
C LEU A 78 19.07 12.20 12.88
N GLN A 79 20.37 12.08 12.59
CA GLN A 79 21.42 11.86 13.60
C GLN A 79 21.79 13.11 14.37
N GLY A 80 21.34 14.30 13.95
CA GLY A 80 21.57 15.56 14.62
C GLY A 80 22.29 16.62 13.77
N GLU A 81 22.64 16.31 12.51
CA GLU A 81 23.11 17.34 11.57
C GLU A 81 21.92 18.15 11.03
N ASN A 82 21.25 18.87 11.91
CA ASN A 82 20.08 19.71 11.66
C ASN A 82 20.24 21.08 12.36
N GLU A 83 19.32 22.00 12.17
CA GLU A 83 19.42 23.34 12.77
C GLU A 83 19.48 23.33 14.31
N ARG A 84 18.96 22.30 14.96
CA ARG A 84 18.94 22.17 16.42
C ARG A 84 20.17 21.48 16.99
N TRP A 85 20.99 20.85 16.14
CA TRP A 85 22.11 19.98 16.54
C TRP A 85 21.73 18.90 17.53
N GLN A 86 20.51 18.34 17.35
CA GLN A 86 19.96 17.29 18.19
C GLN A 86 19.35 16.19 17.34
N PRO A 87 19.53 14.91 17.72
CA PRO A 87 18.92 13.79 17.02
C PRO A 87 17.39 13.85 17.06
N ILE A 88 16.74 13.50 15.95
CA ILE A 88 15.28 13.33 15.86
C ILE A 88 15.00 11.85 16.09
N GLN A 89 14.64 11.49 17.32
CA GLN A 89 14.52 10.08 17.75
C GLN A 89 13.09 9.63 18.02
N THR A 90 12.15 10.57 18.12
CA THR A 90 10.77 10.23 18.50
C THR A 90 9.77 10.81 17.52
N SER A 91 8.70 10.08 17.30
CA SER A 91 7.52 10.58 16.64
C SER A 91 6.26 10.13 17.37
N PHE A 92 5.20 10.86 17.18
CA PHE A 92 3.87 10.53 17.71
C PHE A 92 2.84 10.70 16.61
N ALA A 93 1.98 9.70 16.42
CA ALA A 93 0.90 9.76 15.44
C ALA A 93 -0.45 9.45 16.09
N ALA A 94 -1.47 10.21 15.69
CA ALA A 94 -2.87 9.93 16.02
C ALA A 94 -3.61 9.53 14.74
N HIS A 95 -4.46 8.51 14.83
CA HIS A 95 -5.17 7.94 13.69
C HIS A 95 -6.68 7.92 13.94
N LEU A 96 -7.45 8.21 12.89
CA LEU A 96 -8.89 7.95 12.78
C LEU A 96 -9.11 7.01 11.62
N LYS A 97 -9.82 5.88 11.85
CA LYS A 97 -9.94 4.78 10.91
C LYS A 97 -11.39 4.33 10.77
N TYR A 98 -11.87 4.20 9.56
CA TYR A 98 -13.11 3.50 9.27
C TYR A 98 -12.83 2.23 8.49
N SER A 99 -13.47 1.12 8.88
CA SER A 99 -13.35 -0.17 8.17
C SER A 99 -14.66 -0.96 8.19
N PHE A 100 -14.73 -1.91 7.27
CA PHE A 100 -15.73 -2.96 7.27
C PHE A 100 -15.05 -4.32 7.32
N GLN A 101 -15.61 -5.22 8.12
CA GLN A 101 -15.10 -6.56 8.38
C GLN A 101 -16.10 -7.61 7.93
N PHE A 102 -15.62 -8.71 7.34
CA PHE A 102 -16.46 -9.87 7.13
C PHE A 102 -16.96 -10.45 8.46
N ARG A 103 -18.25 -10.81 8.51
CA ARG A 103 -18.81 -11.39 9.73
C ARG A 103 -18.10 -12.68 10.10
N PRO A 104 -17.85 -12.89 11.40
CA PRO A 104 -17.35 -14.16 11.91
C PRO A 104 -18.23 -15.34 11.50
N ASN A 105 -17.62 -16.52 11.41
CA ASN A 105 -18.28 -17.79 11.09
C ASN A 105 -18.89 -17.87 9.68
N THR A 106 -18.55 -16.95 8.76
CA THR A 106 -18.93 -17.02 7.33
C THR A 106 -17.84 -17.70 6.49
N CYS A 107 -18.17 -18.05 5.24
CA CYS A 107 -17.17 -18.56 4.29
C CYS A 107 -16.02 -17.58 4.10
N ALA A 108 -16.31 -16.27 4.04
CA ALA A 108 -15.31 -15.24 3.90
C ALA A 108 -14.39 -15.15 5.13
N ASP A 109 -14.94 -15.24 6.36
CA ASP A 109 -14.14 -15.31 7.58
C ASP A 109 -13.21 -16.54 7.57
N ARG A 110 -13.72 -17.70 7.21
CA ARG A 110 -12.93 -18.93 7.14
C ARG A 110 -11.80 -18.85 6.13
N ILE A 111 -12.07 -18.29 4.94
CA ILE A 111 -11.07 -18.16 3.87
C ILE A 111 -10.05 -17.09 4.22
N TYR A 112 -10.47 -15.90 4.66
CA TYR A 112 -9.63 -14.73 4.79
C TYR A 112 -9.27 -14.34 6.24
N GLY A 113 -9.71 -15.14 7.23
CA GLY A 113 -9.36 -14.93 8.64
C GLY A 113 -9.98 -13.67 9.24
N GLY A 114 -11.26 -13.40 8.95
CA GLY A 114 -11.94 -12.20 9.44
C GLY A 114 -11.34 -10.92 8.89
N ALA A 115 -10.97 -10.94 7.61
CA ALA A 115 -10.39 -9.78 6.95
C ALA A 115 -11.28 -8.54 7.07
N TYR A 116 -10.66 -7.43 7.36
CA TYR A 116 -11.26 -6.10 7.39
C TYR A 116 -10.43 -5.15 6.54
N GLN A 117 -11.08 -4.19 5.93
CA GLN A 117 -10.46 -3.20 5.09
C GLN A 117 -11.17 -1.86 5.22
N GLY A 118 -10.45 -0.79 4.93
CA GLY A 118 -10.99 0.55 5.06
C GLY A 118 -10.00 1.64 4.69
N PHE A 119 -10.30 2.83 5.17
CA PHE A 119 -9.45 4.00 4.99
C PHE A 119 -9.23 4.72 6.32
N GLY A 120 -8.13 5.41 6.42
CA GLY A 120 -7.75 6.14 7.63
C GLY A 120 -7.07 7.48 7.33
N LEU A 121 -7.13 8.32 8.32
CA LEU A 121 -6.39 9.58 8.40
C LEU A 121 -5.44 9.50 9.59
N SER A 122 -4.24 10.06 9.45
CA SER A 122 -3.34 10.25 10.59
C SER A 122 -2.69 11.62 10.55
N ALA A 123 -2.44 12.16 11.74
CA ALA A 123 -1.58 13.31 11.96
C ALA A 123 -0.33 12.83 12.69
N THR A 124 0.85 13.15 12.16
CA THR A 124 2.14 12.69 12.70
C THR A 124 2.99 13.91 13.03
N THR A 125 3.64 13.89 14.19
CA THR A 125 4.67 14.89 14.55
C THR A 125 6.00 14.22 14.88
N PHE A 126 7.09 14.87 14.50
CA PHE A 126 8.47 14.47 14.79
C PHE A 126 9.14 15.42 15.79
N GLY A 127 8.37 16.36 16.37
CA GLY A 127 8.90 17.39 17.25
C GLY A 127 9.72 18.47 16.52
N ASP A 128 9.84 18.39 15.21
CA ASP A 128 10.53 19.40 14.38
C ASP A 128 9.64 19.91 13.23
N LYS A 129 8.71 20.77 13.60
CA LYS A 129 7.78 21.39 12.65
C LYS A 129 8.46 22.29 11.62
N LYS A 130 9.62 22.87 11.98
CA LYS A 130 10.33 23.80 11.10
C LYS A 130 10.98 23.09 9.92
N GLN A 131 11.68 21.97 10.18
CA GLN A 131 12.46 21.29 9.17
C GLN A 131 11.75 20.06 8.58
N LEU A 132 10.87 19.35 9.34
CA LEU A 132 10.11 18.21 8.85
C LEU A 132 8.64 18.52 8.58
N GLY A 133 8.04 19.44 9.35
CA GLY A 133 6.61 19.67 9.34
C GLY A 133 5.85 18.68 10.23
N ASP A 134 4.52 18.79 10.21
CA ASP A 134 3.59 17.85 10.86
C ASP A 134 2.70 17.23 9.77
N PRO A 135 3.11 16.13 9.13
CA PRO A 135 2.40 15.58 8.00
C PRO A 135 1.08 14.92 8.40
N ILE A 136 0.10 15.07 7.52
CA ILE A 136 -1.18 14.35 7.56
C ILE A 136 -1.15 13.27 6.48
N SER A 137 -1.51 12.04 6.84
CA SER A 137 -1.59 10.94 5.89
C SER A 137 -3.04 10.52 5.65
N PHE A 138 -3.38 10.26 4.40
CA PHE A 138 -4.58 9.52 4.00
C PHE A 138 -4.15 8.18 3.43
N TYR A 139 -4.76 7.09 3.91
CA TYR A 139 -4.35 5.75 3.53
C TYR A 139 -5.52 4.78 3.47
N VAL A 140 -5.37 3.76 2.64
CA VAL A 140 -6.16 2.54 2.68
C VAL A 140 -5.44 1.52 3.55
N PHE A 141 -6.18 0.63 4.19
CA PHE A 141 -5.60 -0.42 5.00
C PHE A 141 -6.39 -1.71 4.92
N GLN A 142 -5.72 -2.78 5.22
CA GLN A 142 -6.33 -4.09 5.36
C GLN A 142 -5.60 -4.87 6.43
N GLY A 143 -6.36 -5.62 7.20
CA GLY A 143 -5.84 -6.55 8.17
C GLY A 143 -6.67 -7.82 8.23
N ALA A 144 -6.12 -8.82 8.89
CA ALA A 144 -6.80 -10.06 9.16
C ALA A 144 -6.20 -10.75 10.40
N ARG A 145 -6.93 -11.71 10.91
CA ARG A 145 -6.53 -12.53 12.03
C ARG A 145 -5.45 -13.54 11.62
N ILE A 146 -4.34 -13.56 12.35
CA ILE A 146 -3.30 -14.58 12.26
C ILE A 146 -3.69 -15.80 13.09
N ALA A 147 -4.08 -15.54 14.36
CA ALA A 147 -4.47 -16.58 15.31
C ALA A 147 -5.63 -16.11 16.19
N ARG A 148 -6.51 -17.03 16.57
CA ARG A 148 -7.60 -16.79 17.50
C ARG A 148 -7.34 -17.61 18.77
N PHE A 149 -7.12 -16.94 19.90
CA PHE A 149 -6.88 -17.59 21.19
C PHE A 149 -8.18 -18.02 21.86
N ASN A 150 -9.19 -17.12 21.77
CA ASN A 150 -10.55 -17.39 22.20
C ASN A 150 -11.54 -16.51 21.39
N PRO A 151 -12.85 -16.58 21.59
CA PRO A 151 -13.81 -15.76 20.85
C PRO A 151 -13.55 -14.26 20.91
N CYS A 152 -13.00 -13.76 22.02
CA CYS A 152 -12.78 -12.34 22.25
C CYS A 152 -11.33 -11.89 22.08
N LEU A 153 -10.36 -12.81 21.96
CA LEU A 153 -8.94 -12.48 21.93
C LEU A 153 -8.26 -13.08 20.69
N SER A 154 -7.61 -12.25 19.90
CA SER A 154 -6.93 -12.67 18.66
C SER A 154 -5.65 -11.88 18.40
N LEU A 155 -4.70 -12.53 17.72
CA LEU A 155 -3.53 -11.90 17.12
C LEU A 155 -3.85 -11.56 15.67
N ASN A 156 -3.59 -10.32 15.27
CA ASN A 156 -3.89 -9.81 13.96
C ASN A 156 -2.67 -9.12 13.33
N TYR A 157 -2.63 -9.08 12.00
CA TYR A 157 -1.76 -8.19 11.26
C TYR A 157 -2.57 -7.07 10.60
N GLU A 158 -1.92 -5.97 10.30
CA GLU A 158 -2.46 -4.88 9.51
C GLU A 158 -1.35 -4.22 8.70
N TRP A 159 -1.66 -3.86 7.48
CA TRP A 159 -0.83 -2.99 6.67
C TRP A 159 -1.63 -1.80 6.17
N ASN A 160 -0.97 -0.66 6.01
CA ASN A 160 -1.53 0.58 5.52
C ASN A 160 -0.68 1.07 4.35
N PHE A 161 -1.33 1.62 3.34
CA PHE A 161 -0.68 2.24 2.20
C PHE A 161 -1.41 3.52 1.80
N GLY A 162 -0.68 4.62 1.63
CA GLY A 162 -1.29 5.88 1.27
C GLY A 162 -0.29 6.99 0.96
N LEU A 163 -0.77 8.21 1.07
CA LEU A 163 0.01 9.42 0.84
C LEU A 163 -0.02 10.30 2.08
N SER A 164 1.11 10.89 2.39
CA SER A 164 1.25 11.90 3.44
C SER A 164 1.64 13.24 2.85
N ALA A 165 1.02 14.32 3.32
CA ALA A 165 1.24 15.69 2.87
C ALA A 165 1.49 16.60 4.07
N GLY A 166 2.11 17.76 3.84
CA GLY A 166 2.46 18.71 4.91
C GLY A 166 3.93 18.65 5.32
N TRP A 167 4.74 17.89 4.61
CA TRP A 167 6.18 17.84 4.79
C TRP A 167 6.86 19.14 4.38
N LYS A 168 7.95 19.46 5.07
CA LYS A 168 8.89 20.52 4.71
C LYS A 168 10.05 19.90 3.95
N PRO A 169 10.09 19.99 2.61
CA PRO A 169 11.13 19.36 1.82
C PRO A 169 12.47 20.08 1.97
N TYR A 170 13.54 19.38 1.56
CA TYR A 170 14.83 19.98 1.32
C TYR A 170 14.71 21.22 0.43
N ASP A 171 15.41 22.27 0.81
CA ASP A 171 15.57 23.51 0.06
C ASP A 171 16.96 24.06 0.32
N ASN A 172 17.67 24.52 -0.74
CA ASN A 172 19.04 24.98 -0.63
C ASN A 172 19.19 26.19 0.29
N ASP A 173 18.18 27.06 0.35
CA ASP A 173 18.23 28.32 1.05
C ASP A 173 17.62 28.26 2.45
N TYR A 174 16.52 27.47 2.60
CA TYR A 174 15.69 27.50 3.81
C TYR A 174 15.67 26.18 4.58
N ASN A 175 16.11 25.04 4.00
CA ASN A 175 16.08 23.74 4.65
C ASN A 175 17.18 22.80 4.12
N SER A 176 18.40 23.31 4.05
CA SER A 176 19.54 22.62 3.41
C SER A 176 20.06 21.39 4.16
N TYR A 177 19.75 21.26 5.45
CA TYR A 177 20.12 20.09 6.25
C TYR A 177 19.21 18.87 6.01
N ASN A 178 17.98 19.08 5.50
CA ASN A 178 17.01 18.01 5.38
C ASN A 178 17.35 17.02 4.26
N GLY A 179 18.25 16.08 4.52
CA GLY A 179 18.56 14.97 3.63
C GLY A 179 17.50 13.87 3.57
N ALA A 180 16.50 13.90 4.45
CA ALA A 180 15.49 12.84 4.55
C ALA A 180 14.36 12.98 3.53
N VAL A 181 13.87 14.23 3.32
CA VAL A 181 12.62 14.48 2.60
C VAL A 181 12.82 15.52 1.50
N GLY A 182 12.68 15.13 0.24
CA GLY A 182 12.78 16.00 -0.93
C GLY A 182 11.45 16.48 -1.52
N SER A 183 10.31 16.08 -0.95
CA SER A 183 9.00 16.43 -1.49
C SER A 183 7.98 16.77 -0.40
N ARG A 184 6.98 17.61 -0.76
CA ARG A 184 5.87 17.98 0.14
C ARG A 184 4.86 16.85 0.34
N MET A 185 4.89 15.85 -0.55
CA MET A 185 4.05 14.66 -0.48
C MET A 185 4.95 13.43 -0.57
N ASN A 186 4.71 12.46 0.31
CA ASN A 186 5.45 11.21 0.37
C ASN A 186 4.47 10.03 0.47
N ALA A 187 4.88 8.85 0.02
CA ALA A 187 4.18 7.63 0.32
C ALA A 187 4.21 7.37 1.82
N TYR A 188 3.12 6.85 2.34
CA TYR A 188 2.96 6.35 3.70
C TYR A 188 2.75 4.85 3.62
N ILE A 189 3.68 4.09 4.18
CA ILE A 189 3.65 2.62 4.21
C ILE A 189 3.80 2.20 5.67
N ASN A 190 2.88 1.37 6.15
CA ASN A 190 2.93 0.87 7.51
C ASN A 190 2.56 -0.61 7.54
N ALA A 191 3.19 -1.36 8.42
CA ALA A 191 2.84 -2.75 8.70
C ALA A 191 3.05 -3.05 10.18
N GLY A 192 2.16 -3.84 10.77
CA GLY A 192 2.25 -4.18 12.18
C GLY A 192 1.44 -5.40 12.56
N VAL A 193 1.67 -5.83 13.79
CA VAL A 193 0.94 -6.91 14.45
C VAL A 193 0.39 -6.42 15.78
N TYR A 194 -0.78 -6.92 16.15
CA TYR A 194 -1.43 -6.48 17.37
C TYR A 194 -2.37 -7.54 17.94
N ILE A 195 -2.56 -7.49 19.24
CA ILE A 195 -3.59 -8.23 19.95
C ILE A 195 -4.87 -7.41 19.89
N ASN A 196 -5.97 -8.04 19.49
CA ASN A 196 -7.32 -7.49 19.55
C ASN A 196 -8.08 -8.17 20.66
N TRP A 197 -8.58 -7.39 21.61
CA TRP A 197 -9.45 -7.84 22.68
C TRP A 197 -10.83 -7.21 22.54
N ALA A 198 -11.81 -8.03 22.13
CA ALA A 198 -13.22 -7.66 22.08
C ALA A 198 -13.82 -7.79 23.49
N PHE A 199 -13.76 -6.73 24.32
CA PHE A 199 -14.26 -6.76 25.68
C PHE A 199 -15.78 -6.52 25.79
N SER A 200 -16.41 -6.09 24.69
CA SER A 200 -17.86 -6.04 24.56
C SER A 200 -18.27 -6.21 23.10
N ARG A 201 -19.55 -6.37 22.80
CA ARG A 201 -20.03 -6.41 21.41
C ARG A 201 -19.79 -5.09 20.66
N TYR A 202 -19.60 -4.00 21.37
CA TYR A 202 -19.40 -2.69 20.77
C TYR A 202 -17.93 -2.30 20.64
N PHE A 203 -17.06 -2.73 21.55
CA PHE A 203 -15.72 -2.20 21.67
C PHE A 203 -14.64 -3.29 21.64
N ASP A 204 -13.58 -2.98 20.91
CA ASP A 204 -12.32 -3.72 20.92
C ASP A 204 -11.19 -2.80 21.38
N LEU A 205 -10.33 -3.32 22.27
CA LEU A 205 -9.04 -2.74 22.58
C LEU A 205 -7.98 -3.40 21.68
N ILE A 206 -7.12 -2.60 21.06
CA ILE A 206 -6.00 -3.08 20.27
C ILE A 206 -4.68 -2.60 20.87
N VAL A 207 -3.73 -3.53 21.01
CA VAL A 207 -2.39 -3.23 21.52
C VAL A 207 -1.37 -4.04 20.73
N GLY A 208 -0.33 -3.38 20.22
CA GLY A 208 0.68 -4.04 19.42
C GLY A 208 1.84 -3.16 19.06
N GLY A 209 2.53 -3.54 17.98
CA GLY A 209 3.64 -2.78 17.41
C GLY A 209 3.53 -2.67 15.90
N ASP A 210 4.13 -1.62 15.38
CA ASP A 210 4.18 -1.40 13.95
C ASP A 210 5.48 -0.72 13.49
N PHE A 211 5.69 -0.79 12.20
CA PHE A 211 6.77 -0.13 11.48
C PHE A 211 6.16 0.77 10.40
N THR A 212 6.66 2.00 10.30
CA THR A 212 6.20 2.97 9.31
C THR A 212 7.38 3.47 8.47
N HIS A 213 7.15 3.62 7.17
CA HIS A 213 8.10 4.15 6.21
C HIS A 213 7.46 5.31 5.43
N PHE A 214 8.18 6.43 5.36
CA PHE A 214 7.84 7.57 4.53
C PHE A 214 8.92 7.81 3.49
N SER A 215 8.54 7.89 2.21
CA SER A 215 9.45 8.23 1.12
C SER A 215 8.71 8.74 -0.11
N ASN A 216 9.40 9.44 -1.00
CA ASN A 216 8.82 9.88 -2.26
C ASN A 216 9.08 8.91 -3.44
N GLY A 217 9.66 7.73 -3.18
CA GLY A 217 9.96 6.75 -4.20
C GLY A 217 10.92 7.23 -5.29
N ASN A 218 11.88 8.07 -4.95
CA ASN A 218 12.86 8.70 -5.85
C ASN A 218 12.29 9.63 -6.92
N THR A 219 11.06 10.09 -6.76
CA THR A 219 10.48 11.10 -7.66
C THR A 219 11.12 12.47 -7.48
N LYS A 220 11.70 12.72 -6.29
CA LYS A 220 12.51 13.92 -5.98
C LYS A 220 13.70 13.54 -5.09
N PHE A 221 14.78 14.31 -5.23
CA PHE A 221 15.98 14.20 -4.38
C PHE A 221 16.03 15.39 -3.38
N PRO A 222 16.54 15.18 -2.15
CA PRO A 222 16.95 13.92 -1.53
C PRO A 222 15.77 13.01 -1.15
N ASN A 223 16.01 11.73 -0.95
CA ASN A 223 15.02 10.76 -0.53
C ASN A 223 15.65 9.65 0.32
N ALA A 224 16.29 10.02 1.42
CA ALA A 224 16.74 8.99 2.38
C ALA A 224 15.56 8.32 3.08
N GLY A 225 14.40 8.99 3.10
CA GLY A 225 13.19 8.54 3.75
C GLY A 225 13.25 8.60 5.27
N ILE A 226 12.13 8.32 5.92
CA ILE A 226 12.02 8.25 7.38
C ILE A 226 11.40 6.91 7.74
N ASN A 227 12.07 6.19 8.63
CA ASN A 227 11.61 4.92 9.17
C ASN A 227 11.33 5.07 10.66
N THR A 228 10.18 4.55 11.10
CA THR A 228 9.81 4.55 12.52
C THR A 228 9.27 3.19 12.94
N ALA A 229 9.47 2.83 14.20
CA ALA A 229 8.81 1.66 14.79
C ALA A 229 8.40 1.96 16.23
N GLY A 230 7.30 1.37 16.67
CA GLY A 230 6.84 1.63 18.03
C GLY A 230 5.58 0.90 18.42
N ALA A 231 4.97 1.38 19.49
CA ALA A 231 3.72 0.84 19.98
C ALA A 231 2.51 1.38 19.20
N LYS A 232 1.48 0.55 19.13
CA LYS A 232 0.17 0.85 18.59
C LYS A 232 -0.86 0.53 19.65
N ILE A 233 -1.64 1.52 20.05
CA ILE A 233 -2.72 1.38 21.04
C ILE A 233 -3.96 2.03 20.47
N GLY A 234 -5.11 1.36 20.54
CA GLY A 234 -6.34 1.93 19.98
C GLY A 234 -7.61 1.30 20.53
N LEU A 235 -8.69 2.03 20.32
CA LEU A 235 -10.05 1.63 20.63
C LEU A 235 -10.87 1.60 19.34
N VAL A 236 -11.61 0.50 19.14
CA VAL A 236 -12.45 0.31 17.94
C VAL A 236 -13.89 0.13 18.37
N TYR A 237 -14.78 0.96 17.84
CA TYR A 237 -16.23 0.82 17.97
C TYR A 237 -16.80 0.02 16.81
N ASN A 238 -17.63 -0.99 17.11
CA ASN A 238 -18.31 -1.86 16.14
C ASN A 238 -19.80 -1.53 16.12
N PHE A 239 -20.32 -1.03 14.99
CA PHE A 239 -21.67 -0.50 14.89
C PHE A 239 -22.77 -1.59 14.97
N ASN A 240 -22.57 -2.71 14.29
CA ASN A 240 -23.61 -3.71 14.08
C ASN A 240 -23.12 -5.14 14.38
N ARG A 241 -22.14 -5.28 15.27
CA ARG A 241 -21.70 -6.58 15.78
C ARG A 241 -22.72 -7.11 16.79
N THR A 242 -23.04 -8.40 16.70
CA THR A 242 -23.97 -9.09 17.61
C THR A 242 -23.20 -9.93 18.63
N GLU A 243 -23.88 -10.42 19.67
CA GLU A 243 -23.28 -11.34 20.64
C GLU A 243 -22.90 -12.68 19.97
N GLU A 244 -23.65 -13.12 18.96
CA GLU A 244 -23.37 -14.32 18.19
C GLU A 244 -22.04 -14.22 17.43
N ASP A 245 -21.67 -13.01 16.96
CA ASP A 245 -20.37 -12.76 16.30
C ASP A 245 -19.18 -12.97 17.26
N LEU A 246 -19.40 -12.86 18.57
CA LEU A 246 -18.42 -13.13 19.62
C LEU A 246 -18.46 -14.57 20.14
N SER A 247 -19.40 -15.37 19.69
CA SER A 247 -19.52 -16.76 20.09
C SER A 247 -18.71 -17.68 19.16
N LYS A 248 -18.41 -18.87 19.64
CA LYS A 248 -17.86 -19.93 18.81
C LYS A 248 -19.03 -20.68 18.16
N SER A 249 -19.25 -20.47 16.86
CA SER A 249 -20.24 -21.23 16.13
C SER A 249 -19.86 -22.72 16.08
N LEU A 250 -20.84 -23.58 16.35
CA LEU A 250 -20.73 -25.03 16.12
C LEU A 250 -20.81 -25.35 14.60
N TYR A 251 -21.44 -24.45 13.84
CA TYR A 251 -21.55 -24.58 12.40
C TYR A 251 -20.29 -24.07 11.70
N GLN A 252 -19.65 -24.94 10.93
CA GLN A 252 -18.54 -24.53 10.06
C GLN A 252 -19.03 -24.43 8.63
N PRO A 253 -19.05 -23.23 8.02
CA PRO A 253 -19.51 -23.07 6.65
C PRO A 253 -18.63 -23.88 5.68
N VAL A 254 -19.28 -24.57 4.77
CA VAL A 254 -18.58 -25.31 3.70
C VAL A 254 -18.02 -24.30 2.70
N THR A 255 -16.71 -24.32 2.52
CA THR A 255 -16.04 -23.48 1.51
C THR A 255 -16.01 -24.21 0.18
N THR A 256 -16.31 -23.50 -0.91
CA THR A 256 -16.17 -24.05 -2.27
C THR A 256 -14.72 -24.48 -2.51
N ARG A 257 -14.51 -25.65 -3.09
CA ARG A 257 -13.18 -26.12 -3.48
C ARG A 257 -12.59 -25.13 -4.50
N PHE A 258 -11.38 -24.67 -4.24
CA PHE A 258 -10.70 -23.74 -5.13
C PHE A 258 -10.20 -24.46 -6.39
N PRO A 259 -10.59 -24.04 -7.60
CA PRO A 259 -10.06 -24.60 -8.83
C PRO A 259 -8.65 -24.06 -9.07
N ARG A 260 -7.64 -24.92 -8.90
CA ARG A 260 -6.26 -24.53 -9.25
C ARG A 260 -6.17 -24.28 -10.75
N HIS A 261 -5.58 -23.17 -11.14
CA HIS A 261 -5.49 -22.75 -12.54
C HIS A 261 -4.34 -21.77 -12.77
N ILE A 262 -3.94 -21.60 -14.00
CA ILE A 262 -3.02 -20.54 -14.40
C ILE A 262 -3.86 -19.35 -14.86
N SER A 263 -3.53 -18.17 -14.36
CA SER A 263 -4.03 -16.88 -14.83
C SER A 263 -2.86 -16.05 -15.36
N TYR A 264 -3.14 -15.11 -16.25
CA TYR A 264 -2.12 -14.28 -16.88
C TYR A 264 -2.36 -12.83 -16.49
N ASP A 265 -1.41 -12.23 -15.76
CA ASP A 265 -1.47 -10.81 -15.41
C ASP A 265 -0.61 -10.02 -16.41
N VAL A 266 -1.19 -8.99 -17.01
CA VAL A 266 -0.50 -8.00 -17.83
C VAL A 266 -0.60 -6.67 -17.10
N VAL A 267 0.55 -6.04 -16.82
CA VAL A 267 0.62 -4.73 -16.17
C VAL A 267 1.32 -3.77 -17.11
N LEU A 268 0.74 -2.60 -17.30
CA LEU A 268 1.40 -1.46 -17.93
C LEU A 268 1.60 -0.40 -16.85
N PHE A 269 2.82 0.11 -16.73
CA PHE A 269 3.16 1.08 -15.70
C PHE A 269 3.98 2.24 -16.23
N GLY A 270 3.91 3.36 -15.54
CA GLY A 270 4.72 4.54 -15.78
C GLY A 270 5.02 5.29 -14.51
N SER A 271 6.10 6.06 -14.52
CA SER A 271 6.47 6.98 -13.45
C SER A 271 7.52 7.97 -13.95
N TRP A 272 8.05 8.74 -13.03
CA TRP A 272 9.20 9.60 -13.26
C TRP A 272 10.13 9.51 -12.07
N ARG A 273 11.44 9.74 -12.31
CA ARG A 273 12.43 9.79 -11.24
C ARG A 273 13.47 10.88 -11.47
N ARG A 274 14.06 11.36 -10.41
CA ARG A 274 15.30 12.15 -10.45
C ARG A 274 16.46 11.28 -10.00
N LYS A 275 17.56 11.36 -10.72
CA LYS A 275 18.77 10.62 -10.40
C LYS A 275 19.71 11.52 -9.60
N GLY A 276 20.26 11.00 -8.50
CA GLY A 276 21.42 11.61 -7.85
C GLY A 276 22.68 11.20 -8.61
N VAL A 277 23.47 12.20 -9.06
CA VAL A 277 24.76 11.96 -9.73
C VAL A 277 25.87 12.44 -8.81
N TRP A 278 26.89 11.61 -8.64
CA TRP A 278 28.04 11.96 -7.82
C TRP A 278 28.89 13.05 -8.47
N VAL A 279 29.22 14.09 -7.71
CA VAL A 279 30.11 15.16 -8.09
C VAL A 279 31.11 15.32 -6.95
N GLY A 280 32.29 14.73 -7.12
CA GLY A 280 33.22 14.52 -6.01
C GLY A 280 32.59 13.64 -4.94
N GLU A 281 32.58 14.08 -3.70
CA GLU A 281 32.00 13.36 -2.55
C GLU A 281 30.50 13.66 -2.34
N LYS A 282 29.90 14.57 -3.10
CA LYS A 282 28.50 14.98 -2.95
C LYS A 282 27.63 14.44 -4.07
N GLN A 283 26.43 13.96 -3.70
CA GLN A 283 25.41 13.57 -4.64
C GLN A 283 24.52 14.77 -4.99
N ILE A 284 24.44 15.12 -6.25
CA ILE A 284 23.64 16.24 -6.76
C ILE A 284 22.44 15.68 -7.53
N ALA A 285 21.24 16.23 -7.31
CA ALA A 285 20.06 15.88 -8.08
C ALA A 285 20.19 16.27 -9.54
N SER A 286 19.76 15.40 -10.45
CA SER A 286 19.60 15.78 -11.85
C SER A 286 18.60 16.95 -11.97
N PRO A 287 18.86 17.94 -12.83
CA PRO A 287 17.99 19.10 -12.98
C PRO A 287 16.59 18.71 -13.47
N ASN A 288 16.51 17.69 -14.30
CA ASN A 288 15.26 17.20 -14.89
C ASN A 288 14.83 15.87 -14.28
N ALA A 289 13.52 15.65 -14.26
CA ALA A 289 12.95 14.33 -14.01
C ALA A 289 12.97 13.52 -15.31
N TYR A 290 13.27 12.23 -15.19
CA TYR A 290 13.31 11.30 -16.32
C TYR A 290 12.09 10.38 -16.28
N PRO A 291 11.43 10.13 -17.43
CA PRO A 291 10.32 9.20 -17.46
C PRO A 291 10.80 7.76 -17.34
N VAL A 292 9.98 6.95 -16.69
CA VAL A 292 10.09 5.50 -16.62
C VAL A 292 8.78 4.91 -17.11
N ALA A 293 8.83 3.94 -18.00
CA ALA A 293 7.66 3.22 -18.48
C ALA A 293 8.00 1.75 -18.72
N GLY A 294 7.03 0.87 -18.54
CA GLY A 294 7.29 -0.54 -18.74
C GLY A 294 6.06 -1.42 -18.68
N PHE A 295 6.31 -2.71 -18.78
CA PHE A 295 5.28 -3.74 -18.67
C PHE A 295 5.78 -4.93 -17.86
N ASN A 296 4.81 -5.68 -17.30
CA ASN A 296 5.04 -7.02 -16.75
C ASN A 296 4.03 -7.97 -17.42
N PHE A 297 4.49 -9.11 -17.88
CA PHE A 297 3.66 -10.23 -18.32
C PHE A 297 3.93 -11.42 -17.42
N ALA A 298 2.96 -11.80 -16.59
CA ALA A 298 3.14 -12.80 -15.55
C ALA A 298 2.10 -13.93 -15.64
N PRO A 299 2.47 -15.12 -16.15
CA PRO A 299 1.73 -16.34 -15.89
C PRO A 299 1.84 -16.72 -14.40
N MET A 300 0.68 -16.79 -13.72
CA MET A 300 0.58 -17.02 -12.28
C MET A 300 -0.25 -18.28 -12.00
N TYR A 301 0.34 -19.26 -11.34
CA TYR A 301 -0.35 -20.45 -10.86
C TYR A 301 -1.05 -20.14 -9.53
N ASN A 302 -2.38 -20.25 -9.53
CA ASN A 302 -3.25 -19.97 -8.40
C ASN A 302 -3.37 -21.25 -7.55
N LEU A 303 -2.65 -21.29 -6.41
CA LEU A 303 -2.59 -22.44 -5.50
C LEU A 303 -3.86 -22.60 -4.67
N GLY A 304 -4.53 -21.50 -4.36
CA GLY A 304 -5.73 -21.45 -3.55
C GLY A 304 -6.25 -20.01 -3.45
N TYR A 305 -7.12 -19.76 -2.49
CA TYR A 305 -7.73 -18.44 -2.31
C TYR A 305 -6.73 -17.35 -1.97
N LYS A 306 -5.62 -17.68 -1.28
CA LYS A 306 -4.69 -16.72 -0.70
C LYS A 306 -3.34 -16.61 -1.41
N PHE A 307 -2.91 -17.64 -2.12
CA PHE A 307 -1.55 -17.69 -2.65
C PHE A 307 -1.52 -17.98 -4.15
N ARG A 308 -0.68 -17.22 -4.83
CA ARG A 308 -0.33 -17.42 -6.24
C ARG A 308 1.19 -17.33 -6.37
N VAL A 309 1.75 -18.13 -7.25
CA VAL A 309 3.17 -18.10 -7.60
C VAL A 309 3.32 -18.17 -9.12
N GLY A 310 4.40 -17.63 -9.65
CA GLY A 310 4.62 -17.65 -11.08
C GLY A 310 5.93 -17.03 -11.49
N ALA A 311 6.05 -16.79 -12.78
CA ALA A 311 7.16 -16.07 -13.37
C ALA A 311 6.65 -14.80 -14.08
N SER A 312 7.54 -13.88 -14.39
CA SER A 312 7.19 -12.66 -15.14
C SER A 312 8.29 -12.28 -16.11
N LEU A 313 7.89 -11.87 -17.30
CA LEU A 313 8.71 -11.14 -18.23
C LEU A 313 8.49 -9.64 -17.96
N ASP A 314 9.58 -8.92 -17.64
CA ASP A 314 9.55 -7.54 -17.20
C ASP A 314 10.32 -6.67 -18.17
N GLY A 315 9.63 -5.79 -18.91
CA GLY A 315 10.23 -4.81 -19.80
C GLY A 315 10.19 -3.42 -19.19
N VAL A 316 11.30 -2.67 -19.27
CA VAL A 316 11.36 -1.30 -18.78
C VAL A 316 12.21 -0.41 -19.67
N TYR A 317 11.72 0.81 -19.86
CA TYR A 317 12.45 1.98 -20.31
C TYR A 317 12.67 2.90 -19.10
N ASP A 318 13.93 3.20 -18.78
CA ASP A 318 14.31 4.17 -17.75
C ASP A 318 15.14 5.29 -18.38
N GLY A 319 14.53 6.45 -18.59
CA GLY A 319 15.20 7.62 -19.18
C GLY A 319 16.36 8.17 -18.35
N SER A 320 16.52 7.73 -17.10
CA SER A 320 17.63 8.12 -16.22
C SER A 320 18.79 7.13 -16.24
N ALA A 321 18.59 5.96 -16.87
CA ALA A 321 19.63 4.94 -16.89
C ALA A 321 20.84 5.38 -17.70
N ASN A 322 22.03 5.11 -17.16
CA ASN A 322 23.30 5.44 -17.78
C ASN A 322 23.49 6.93 -18.14
N VAL A 323 22.72 7.84 -17.51
CA VAL A 323 22.95 9.29 -17.63
C VAL A 323 24.28 9.62 -16.95
N TYR A 324 25.14 10.32 -17.64
CA TYR A 324 26.46 10.70 -17.17
C TYR A 324 26.68 12.21 -17.35
N ARG A 325 27.66 12.71 -16.64
CA ARG A 325 28.13 14.09 -16.77
C ARG A 325 29.46 14.08 -17.53
N GLU A 326 29.59 14.94 -18.51
CA GLU A 326 30.86 15.25 -19.09
C GLU A 326 31.52 16.37 -18.27
N ASP A 327 32.73 16.14 -17.78
CA ASP A 327 33.52 17.17 -17.13
C ASP A 327 34.12 18.06 -18.24
N VAL A 328 33.41 19.14 -18.58
CA VAL A 328 33.91 20.15 -19.49
C VAL A 328 35.02 20.90 -18.74
N ILE A 329 36.25 20.81 -19.22
CA ILE A 329 37.37 21.65 -18.78
C ILE A 329 36.98 23.06 -19.18
N VAL A 330 36.60 23.89 -18.18
CA VAL A 330 36.25 25.29 -18.42
C VAL A 330 37.53 26.06 -18.62
N GLU A 331 37.73 26.62 -19.80
CA GLU A 331 38.78 27.57 -20.09
C GLU A 331 38.62 28.80 -19.16
N TYR A 332 39.72 29.25 -18.59
CA TYR A 332 39.76 30.33 -17.60
C TYR A 332 39.15 31.61 -18.21
N GLY A 333 37.96 32.01 -17.72
CA GLY A 333 37.32 33.28 -18.12
C GLY A 333 35.85 33.24 -18.51
N SER A 334 35.21 32.08 -18.63
CA SER A 334 33.77 31.99 -18.93
C SER A 334 32.92 31.80 -17.65
N SER A 335 32.07 32.77 -17.33
CA SER A 335 31.24 32.82 -16.13
C SER A 335 29.95 31.93 -16.19
N SER A 336 29.87 30.95 -17.05
CA SER A 336 28.70 30.07 -17.12
C SER A 336 29.03 28.64 -17.53
N SER A 337 29.53 27.84 -16.59
CA SER A 337 29.49 26.39 -16.79
C SER A 337 28.07 25.87 -16.67
N LYS A 338 27.30 25.85 -17.75
CA LYS A 338 26.08 25.05 -17.84
C LYS A 338 26.50 23.58 -17.71
N ARG A 339 26.23 23.01 -16.54
CA ARG A 339 26.45 21.58 -16.27
C ARG A 339 25.48 20.76 -17.13
N GLU A 340 25.97 20.13 -18.16
CA GLU A 340 25.14 19.38 -19.09
C GLU A 340 25.14 17.91 -18.70
N PHE A 341 23.93 17.38 -18.46
CA PHE A 341 23.72 15.94 -18.22
C PHE A 341 23.41 15.29 -19.55
N LEU A 342 24.31 14.44 -20.01
CA LEU A 342 24.20 13.77 -21.31
C LEU A 342 23.39 12.47 -21.16
N LYS A 343 22.47 12.26 -22.09
CA LYS A 343 21.68 11.03 -22.20
C LYS A 343 22.35 10.09 -23.22
N PRO A 344 22.54 8.81 -22.84
CA PRO A 344 23.01 7.81 -23.78
C PRO A 344 21.92 7.46 -24.80
N GLY A 345 22.30 6.72 -25.86
CA GLY A 345 21.34 6.19 -26.83
C GLY A 345 20.31 5.26 -26.14
N ILE A 346 19.10 5.20 -26.69
CA ILE A 346 17.94 4.50 -26.13
C ILE A 346 18.21 3.04 -25.73
N GLN A 347 19.09 2.34 -26.44
CA GLN A 347 19.50 0.96 -26.14
C GLN A 347 20.19 0.79 -24.77
N HIS A 348 20.69 1.88 -24.17
CA HIS A 348 21.27 1.92 -22.84
C HIS A 348 20.22 2.24 -21.76
N GLN A 349 18.99 2.57 -22.18
CA GLN A 349 17.87 2.92 -21.35
C GLN A 349 16.77 1.84 -21.32
N LEU A 350 16.98 0.74 -22.07
CA LEU A 350 16.05 -0.38 -22.14
C LEU A 350 16.60 -1.59 -21.39
N ALA A 351 15.72 -2.28 -20.68
CA ALA A 351 16.01 -3.59 -20.10
C ALA A 351 14.85 -4.55 -20.27
N LEU A 352 15.19 -5.82 -20.43
CA LEU A 352 14.26 -6.93 -20.38
C LEU A 352 14.78 -7.92 -19.34
N GLY A 353 13.92 -8.25 -18.37
CA GLY A 353 14.24 -9.12 -17.25
C GLY A 353 13.27 -10.27 -17.10
N LEU A 354 13.72 -11.28 -16.38
CA LEU A 354 12.89 -12.42 -15.94
C LEU A 354 12.88 -12.45 -14.42
N SER A 355 11.69 -12.64 -13.84
CA SER A 355 11.52 -12.73 -12.39
C SER A 355 10.58 -13.84 -11.95
N GLY A 356 10.87 -14.42 -10.79
CA GLY A 356 9.91 -15.21 -10.03
C GLY A 356 9.00 -14.30 -9.23
N ARG A 357 7.73 -14.69 -9.10
CA ARG A 357 6.68 -13.91 -8.40
C ARG A 357 5.98 -14.76 -7.36
N ALA A 358 5.70 -14.16 -6.22
CA ALA A 358 4.81 -14.71 -5.21
C ALA A 358 3.84 -13.62 -4.75
N GLU A 359 2.56 -14.00 -4.61
CA GLU A 359 1.50 -13.05 -4.25
C GLU A 359 0.61 -13.61 -3.16
N TYR A 360 0.28 -12.76 -2.20
CA TYR A 360 -0.71 -12.99 -1.17
C TYR A 360 -1.98 -12.24 -1.53
N VAL A 361 -3.05 -13.00 -1.79
CA VAL A 361 -4.34 -12.50 -2.27
C VAL A 361 -5.29 -12.32 -1.10
N MET A 362 -5.88 -11.15 -1.03
CA MET A 362 -6.90 -10.73 -0.07
C MET A 362 -8.16 -10.27 -0.83
N PRO A 363 -9.28 -9.99 -0.15
CA PRO A 363 -10.54 -9.70 -0.85
C PRO A 363 -10.48 -8.59 -1.91
N TYR A 364 -9.80 -7.49 -1.61
CA TYR A 364 -9.69 -6.32 -2.52
C TYR A 364 -8.26 -5.99 -2.90
N PHE A 365 -7.30 -6.60 -2.21
CA PHE A 365 -5.89 -6.28 -2.33
C PHE A 365 -5.07 -7.55 -2.61
N THR A 366 -3.97 -7.37 -3.28
CA THR A 366 -2.96 -8.43 -3.44
C THR A 366 -1.60 -7.80 -3.20
N ILE A 367 -0.84 -8.35 -2.26
CA ILE A 367 0.55 -7.97 -2.05
C ILE A 367 1.42 -8.97 -2.80
N GLY A 368 2.30 -8.47 -3.65
CA GLY A 368 3.22 -9.25 -4.46
C GLY A 368 4.67 -8.93 -4.16
N VAL A 369 5.49 -9.96 -4.19
CA VAL A 369 6.95 -9.85 -4.19
C VAL A 369 7.49 -10.52 -5.44
N GLY A 370 8.53 -9.94 -6.00
CA GLY A 370 9.23 -10.50 -7.16
C GLY A 370 10.73 -10.39 -7.01
N MET A 371 11.45 -11.37 -7.52
CA MET A 371 12.91 -11.37 -7.61
C MET A 371 13.31 -11.82 -9.01
N GLY A 372 14.20 -11.05 -9.64
CA GLY A 372 14.62 -11.33 -11.00
C GLY A 372 15.96 -10.72 -11.37
N ALA A 373 16.35 -10.96 -12.60
CA ALA A 373 17.54 -10.40 -13.20
C ALA A 373 17.23 -9.85 -14.59
N ASN A 374 17.86 -8.74 -14.94
CA ASN A 374 17.79 -8.19 -16.28
C ASN A 374 18.69 -9.02 -17.21
N VAL A 375 18.06 -9.72 -18.16
CA VAL A 375 18.74 -10.62 -19.15
C VAL A 375 19.30 -9.81 -20.31
N LEU A 376 18.53 -8.80 -20.74
CA LEU A 376 18.96 -7.86 -21.79
C LEU A 376 18.99 -6.47 -21.16
N SER A 377 20.19 -5.95 -20.91
CA SER A 377 20.40 -4.64 -20.30
C SER A 377 21.83 -4.17 -20.43
N ARG A 378 22.08 -2.88 -20.26
CA ARG A 378 23.41 -2.28 -20.31
C ARG A 378 23.66 -1.36 -19.12
N GLY A 379 24.92 -1.28 -18.70
CA GLY A 379 25.39 -0.37 -17.64
C GLY A 379 24.60 -0.49 -16.34
N ASP A 380 24.04 0.62 -15.86
CA ASP A 380 23.30 0.73 -14.59
C ASP A 380 22.10 -0.22 -14.47
N MET A 381 21.57 -0.69 -15.59
CA MET A 381 20.41 -1.57 -15.60
C MET A 381 20.78 -3.05 -15.44
N ARG A 382 22.07 -3.41 -15.42
CA ARG A 382 22.51 -4.79 -15.18
C ARG A 382 22.31 -5.17 -13.73
N GLY A 383 21.99 -6.44 -13.49
CA GLY A 383 21.96 -7.03 -12.16
C GLY A 383 20.61 -7.58 -11.74
N PHE A 384 20.54 -7.91 -10.44
CA PHE A 384 19.33 -8.41 -9.82
C PHE A 384 18.42 -7.27 -9.41
N TYR A 385 17.12 -7.51 -9.51
CA TYR A 385 16.12 -6.58 -9.03
C TYR A 385 15.04 -7.28 -8.21
N GLN A 386 14.40 -6.51 -7.34
CA GLN A 386 13.27 -6.94 -6.54
C GLN A 386 12.10 -6.02 -6.84
N ILE A 387 10.90 -6.58 -6.80
CA ILE A 387 9.66 -5.81 -6.96
C ILE A 387 8.80 -6.09 -5.75
N LEU A 388 8.36 -5.01 -5.10
CA LEU A 388 7.26 -5.02 -4.16
C LEU A 388 6.06 -4.41 -4.87
N ALA A 389 4.90 -5.04 -4.78
CA ALA A 389 3.70 -4.55 -5.46
C ALA A 389 2.45 -4.70 -4.60
N LEU A 390 1.63 -3.66 -4.62
CA LEU A 390 0.26 -3.66 -4.15
C LEU A 390 -0.65 -3.60 -5.38
N LYS A 391 -1.54 -4.56 -5.52
CA LYS A 391 -2.58 -4.58 -6.54
C LYS A 391 -3.92 -4.33 -5.86
N ILE A 392 -4.66 -3.34 -6.32
CA ILE A 392 -5.99 -2.99 -5.81
C ILE A 392 -7.01 -3.41 -6.86
N ALA A 393 -7.86 -4.38 -6.54
CA ALA A 393 -8.85 -4.89 -7.47
C ALA A 393 -9.91 -3.83 -7.79
N VAL A 394 -10.08 -3.50 -9.07
CA VAL A 394 -11.12 -2.60 -9.57
C VAL A 394 -12.30 -3.43 -10.09
N THR A 395 -12.00 -4.46 -10.86
CA THR A 395 -12.97 -5.45 -11.32
C THR A 395 -12.42 -6.86 -11.10
N ARG A 396 -13.14 -7.89 -11.53
CA ARG A 396 -12.63 -9.27 -11.50
C ARG A 396 -11.41 -9.50 -12.38
N SER A 397 -11.23 -8.67 -13.40
CA SER A 397 -10.17 -8.81 -14.41
C SER A 397 -9.25 -7.61 -14.51
N SER A 398 -9.48 -6.52 -13.76
CA SER A 398 -8.62 -5.33 -13.76
C SER A 398 -8.26 -4.88 -12.36
N PHE A 399 -7.08 -4.31 -12.22
CA PHE A 399 -6.55 -3.82 -10.95
C PHE A 399 -5.64 -2.62 -11.16
N LEU A 400 -5.58 -1.75 -10.16
CA LEU A 400 -4.53 -0.74 -10.04
C LEU A 400 -3.26 -1.43 -9.56
N HIS A 401 -2.12 -1.07 -10.14
CA HIS A 401 -0.81 -1.57 -9.77
C HIS A 401 0.05 -0.45 -9.19
N ILE A 402 0.49 -0.64 -7.96
CA ILE A 402 1.41 0.25 -7.28
C ILE A 402 2.62 -0.60 -6.89
N GLY A 403 3.67 -0.50 -7.66
CA GLY A 403 4.88 -1.28 -7.46
C GLY A 403 6.09 -0.39 -7.17
N TYR A 404 7.10 -1.01 -6.62
CA TYR A 404 8.40 -0.40 -6.41
C TYR A 404 9.50 -1.37 -6.80
N ASN A 405 10.40 -0.92 -7.67
CA ASN A 405 11.57 -1.66 -8.08
C ASN A 405 12.77 -1.28 -7.21
N LEU A 406 13.44 -2.29 -6.68
CA LEU A 406 14.70 -2.18 -5.95
C LEU A 406 15.79 -2.88 -6.77
N GLN A 407 17.00 -2.39 -6.71
CA GLN A 407 18.15 -3.02 -7.32
C GLN A 407 19.13 -3.50 -6.24
N ASN A 408 19.59 -4.76 -6.37
CA ASN A 408 20.54 -5.37 -5.45
C ASN A 408 20.17 -5.26 -3.97
N PHE A 409 18.85 -5.31 -3.63
CA PHE A 409 18.28 -5.21 -2.28
C PHE A 409 18.52 -3.90 -1.53
N GLN A 410 19.30 -2.99 -2.05
CA GLN A 410 19.73 -1.80 -1.33
C GLN A 410 19.39 -0.50 -2.05
N THR A 411 19.45 -0.51 -3.37
CA THR A 411 19.32 0.72 -4.14
C THR A 411 17.87 0.92 -4.59
N PRO A 412 17.18 1.94 -4.03
CA PRO A 412 15.88 2.35 -4.52
C PRO A 412 15.95 2.72 -6.00
N ASN A 413 15.08 2.17 -6.81
CA ASN A 413 15.11 2.40 -8.25
C ASN A 413 13.95 3.29 -8.70
N TYR A 414 12.79 2.74 -9.02
CA TYR A 414 11.66 3.53 -9.52
C TYR A 414 10.30 3.00 -9.06
N LEU A 415 9.31 3.89 -9.06
CA LEU A 415 7.91 3.55 -8.89
C LEU A 415 7.35 2.91 -10.15
N MET A 416 6.37 2.04 -9.97
CA MET A 416 5.62 1.36 -11.03
C MET A 416 4.14 1.63 -10.79
N LEU A 417 3.64 2.78 -11.28
CA LEU A 417 2.25 3.16 -11.14
C LEU A 417 1.50 2.80 -12.42
N GLY A 418 0.47 1.98 -12.33
CA GLY A 418 -0.16 1.51 -13.55
C GLY A 418 -1.46 0.76 -13.39
N LEU A 419 -1.87 0.18 -14.49
CA LEU A 419 -3.05 -0.66 -14.60
C LEU A 419 -2.65 -2.07 -14.96
N GLY A 420 -3.33 -3.02 -14.36
CA GLY A 420 -3.15 -4.42 -14.67
C GLY A 420 -4.45 -5.09 -15.10
N PHE A 421 -4.30 -6.06 -16.01
CA PHE A 421 -5.39 -6.90 -16.48
C PHE A 421 -5.06 -8.35 -16.20
N ARG A 422 -6.06 -9.10 -15.72
CA ARG A 422 -5.97 -10.52 -15.40
C ARG A 422 -6.85 -11.31 -16.32
N PHE A 423 -6.24 -12.15 -17.13
CA PHE A 423 -6.92 -13.10 -18.02
C PHE A 423 -7.02 -14.47 -17.37
N HIS A 424 -8.03 -15.23 -17.76
CA HIS A 424 -8.28 -16.60 -17.28
C HIS A 424 -8.42 -16.69 -15.73
N ASN A 425 -9.11 -15.72 -15.15
CA ASN A 425 -9.38 -15.69 -13.71
C ASN A 425 -10.57 -16.59 -13.36
N LYS A 426 -10.29 -17.69 -12.68
CA LYS A 426 -11.32 -18.68 -12.23
C LYS A 426 -11.57 -18.62 -10.72
N TYR A 427 -11.29 -17.49 -10.07
CA TYR A 427 -11.60 -17.35 -8.64
C TYR A 427 -13.10 -17.52 -8.40
N PRO A 428 -13.50 -18.43 -7.49
CA PRO A 428 -14.90 -18.58 -7.11
C PRO A 428 -15.44 -17.30 -6.49
N LYS A 429 -16.74 -17.02 -6.71
CA LYS A 429 -17.43 -16.00 -5.92
C LYS A 429 -17.56 -16.53 -4.50
N VAL A 430 -16.92 -15.88 -3.54
CA VAL A 430 -17.09 -16.20 -2.13
C VAL A 430 -18.47 -15.70 -1.71
N ARG A 431 -19.36 -16.63 -1.33
CA ARG A 431 -20.65 -16.24 -0.72
C ARG A 431 -20.39 -15.66 0.66
N HIS A 432 -21.03 -14.55 0.93
CA HIS A 432 -20.91 -13.80 2.19
C HIS A 432 -22.12 -14.06 3.06
#